data_8c5925b195879dd35205a8e7f36a7d15
#
_entry.id   8c5925b195879dd35205a8e7f36a7d15
#
_cell.length_a   1.000
_cell.length_b   1.000
_cell.length_c   1.000
_cell.angle_alpha   90.00
_cell.angle_beta   90.00
_cell.angle_gamma   90.00
#
_symmetry.space_group_name_H-M   'P 1'
#
loop_
_entity.id
_entity.type
_entity.pdbx_description
1 polymer ?
#
loop_
_entity_poly.entity_id
_entity_poly.type
_entity_poly.pdbx_seq_one_letter_code
_entity_poly.pdbx_strand_id
1 'polypeptide(L)'
;MKIASVDIGTNAVKSKIFETTPTSIKFIDGIRSPIRLGAEVFEEGKLSDKKLRELVSTLKRYQKKFTKDKIDQYEIIATSALRNTTNSEEARTYIENKIEHPIRIISGLEEAQLIGFHPKAQKENNKAYVDVGGGSTEIYIYNNPKHSIQSFQLGGVRIMLKKDKRKEWDRLDKWLKQFNDITEIIGLGGNIRAF
;
A
#
# COMPACT_ATOMS: atom_id res chain seq x y z
N MET A 1 24.63 3.79 0.56
CA MET A 1 23.72 3.90 -0.60
C MET A 1 22.41 4.52 -0.14
N LYS A 2 21.85 5.45 -0.90
CA LYS A 2 20.53 6.02 -0.61
C LYS A 2 19.48 5.40 -1.51
N ILE A 3 18.42 4.90 -0.94
CA ILE A 3 17.30 4.31 -1.69
C ILE A 3 15.99 4.98 -1.34
N ALA A 4 15.03 4.94 -2.26
CA ALA A 4 13.68 5.39 -1.99
C ALA A 4 12.64 4.35 -2.42
N SER A 5 11.53 4.31 -1.70
CA SER A 5 10.31 3.62 -2.12
C SER A 5 9.21 4.63 -2.36
N VAL A 6 8.42 4.44 -3.41
CA VAL A 6 7.20 5.21 -3.69
C VAL A 6 6.01 4.27 -3.64
N ASP A 7 5.04 4.58 -2.80
CA ASP A 7 3.77 3.88 -2.66
C ASP A 7 2.64 4.74 -3.25
N ILE A 8 2.05 4.29 -4.36
CA ILE A 8 0.86 4.90 -4.95
C ILE A 8 -0.36 4.25 -4.30
N GLY A 9 -0.77 4.80 -3.17
CA GLY A 9 -1.91 4.31 -2.40
C GLY A 9 -3.23 4.94 -2.82
N THR A 10 -4.31 4.47 -2.21
CA THR A 10 -5.69 4.91 -2.46
C THR A 10 -5.93 6.38 -2.10
N ASN A 11 -5.36 6.86 -0.99
CA ASN A 11 -5.59 8.22 -0.49
C ASN A 11 -4.44 9.18 -0.79
N ALA A 12 -3.21 8.68 -0.86
CA ALA A 12 -2.03 9.50 -1.08
C ALA A 12 -0.92 8.71 -1.76
N VAL A 13 -0.07 9.41 -2.49
CA VAL A 13 1.26 8.91 -2.86
C VAL A 13 2.21 9.24 -1.74
N LYS A 14 2.98 8.24 -1.30
CA LYS A 14 3.97 8.38 -0.25
C LYS A 14 5.33 7.94 -0.76
N SER A 15 6.38 8.55 -0.27
CA SER A 15 7.74 8.06 -0.46
C SER A 15 8.47 8.04 0.87
N LYS A 16 9.32 7.04 1.05
CA LYS A 16 10.28 6.98 2.15
C LYS A 16 11.68 6.85 1.57
N ILE A 17 12.59 7.60 2.15
CA ILE A 17 14.01 7.63 1.76
C ILE A 17 14.83 7.03 2.89
N PHE A 18 15.72 6.12 2.55
CA PHE A 18 16.59 5.44 3.50
C PHE A 18 18.05 5.54 3.06
N GLU A 19 18.94 5.57 4.02
CA GLU A 19 20.36 5.28 3.84
C GLU A 19 20.62 3.84 4.25
N THR A 20 21.31 3.10 3.40
CA THR A 20 21.59 1.68 3.62
C THR A 20 23.07 1.42 3.63
N THR A 21 23.49 0.52 4.53
CA THR A 21 24.79 -0.14 4.57
C THR A 21 24.58 -1.64 4.47
N PRO A 22 25.62 -2.47 4.36
CA PRO A 22 25.43 -3.93 4.38
C PRO A 22 24.72 -4.47 5.62
N THR A 23 24.76 -3.74 6.74
CA THR A 23 24.24 -4.20 8.04
C THR A 23 23.13 -3.33 8.62
N SER A 24 22.76 -2.23 7.97
CA SER A 24 21.75 -1.30 8.52
C SER A 24 20.93 -0.59 7.47
N ILE A 25 19.70 -0.24 7.85
CA ILE A 25 18.80 0.62 7.10
C ILE A 25 18.34 1.74 8.02
N LYS A 26 18.64 3.00 7.65
CA LYS A 26 18.27 4.19 8.41
C LYS A 26 17.28 5.03 7.63
N PHE A 27 16.12 5.33 8.22
CA PHE A 27 15.17 6.28 7.66
C PHE A 27 15.78 7.69 7.67
N ILE A 28 15.69 8.40 6.53
CA ILE A 28 16.19 9.77 6.37
C ILE A 28 15.04 10.76 6.25
N ASP A 29 14.11 10.53 5.31
CA ASP A 29 13.07 11.48 4.96
C ASP A 29 11.84 10.79 4.38
N GLY A 30 10.71 11.48 4.39
CA GLY A 30 9.45 11.02 3.80
C GLY A 30 8.64 12.14 3.17
N ILE A 31 8.02 11.83 2.04
CA ILE A 31 7.15 12.74 1.31
C ILE A 31 5.76 12.12 1.25
N ARG A 32 4.73 12.95 1.39
CA ARG A 32 3.34 12.55 1.22
C ARG A 32 2.58 13.57 0.39
N SER A 33 1.86 13.09 -0.63
CA SER A 33 1.00 13.91 -1.49
C SER A 33 -0.40 13.33 -1.52
N PRO A 34 -1.41 14.02 -0.97
CA PRO A 34 -2.79 13.54 -0.96
C PRO A 34 -3.43 13.72 -2.35
N ILE A 35 -3.48 12.65 -3.14
CA ILE A 35 -4.09 12.65 -4.49
C ILE A 35 -5.52 12.11 -4.47
N ARG A 36 -5.87 11.25 -3.50
CA ARG A 36 -7.21 10.67 -3.33
C ARG A 36 -7.71 9.91 -4.56
N LEU A 37 -6.87 9.04 -5.13
CA LEU A 37 -7.22 8.20 -6.28
C LEU A 37 -8.47 7.34 -6.01
N GLY A 38 -8.60 6.84 -4.78
CA GLY A 38 -9.67 5.93 -4.42
C GLY A 38 -11.06 6.54 -4.49
N ALA A 39 -11.21 7.84 -4.29
CA ALA A 39 -12.51 8.49 -4.43
C ALA A 39 -13.04 8.26 -5.85
N GLU A 40 -12.28 8.60 -6.87
CA GLU A 40 -12.67 8.46 -8.27
C GLU A 40 -12.79 6.97 -8.68
N VAL A 41 -11.81 6.13 -8.31
CA VAL A 41 -11.83 4.69 -8.66
C VAL A 41 -13.04 3.97 -8.06
N PHE A 42 -13.43 4.26 -6.83
CA PHE A 42 -14.53 3.54 -6.19
C PHE A 42 -15.90 4.12 -6.52
N GLU A 43 -15.99 5.37 -6.94
CA GLU A 43 -17.22 6.00 -7.41
C GLU A 43 -17.46 5.74 -8.89
N GLU A 44 -16.46 6.04 -9.74
CA GLU A 44 -16.57 6.02 -11.20
C GLU A 44 -16.05 4.71 -11.83
N GLY A 45 -15.32 3.90 -11.08
CA GLY A 45 -14.71 2.66 -11.56
C GLY A 45 -13.42 2.85 -12.35
N LYS A 46 -13.05 4.07 -12.73
CA LYS A 46 -11.86 4.38 -13.54
C LYS A 46 -11.19 5.68 -13.11
N LEU A 47 -9.92 5.82 -13.45
CA LEU A 47 -9.18 7.07 -13.30
C LEU A 47 -9.37 7.97 -14.52
N SER A 48 -9.70 9.24 -14.30
CA SER A 48 -9.79 10.24 -15.34
C SER A 48 -8.41 10.72 -15.81
N ASP A 49 -8.35 11.28 -17.03
CA ASP A 49 -7.14 11.91 -17.57
C ASP A 49 -6.62 13.03 -16.66
N LYS A 50 -7.52 13.77 -16.02
CA LYS A 50 -7.16 14.81 -15.06
C LYS A 50 -6.41 14.19 -13.88
N LYS A 51 -6.91 13.09 -13.34
CA LYS A 51 -6.31 12.41 -12.20
C LYS A 51 -4.98 11.75 -12.57
N LEU A 52 -4.87 11.19 -13.77
CA LEU A 52 -3.62 10.66 -14.29
C LEU A 52 -2.56 11.76 -14.46
N ARG A 53 -2.91 12.93 -14.98
CA ARG A 53 -1.97 14.08 -15.07
C ARG A 53 -1.53 14.58 -13.70
N GLU A 54 -2.42 14.63 -12.72
CA GLU A 54 -2.09 14.99 -11.34
C GLU A 54 -1.08 14.00 -10.72
N LEU A 55 -1.29 12.71 -10.94
CA LEU A 55 -0.39 11.65 -10.48
C LEU A 55 0.99 11.76 -11.14
N VAL A 56 1.04 11.90 -12.47
CA VAL A 56 2.29 12.11 -13.23
C VAL A 56 3.06 13.34 -12.70
N SER A 57 2.37 14.47 -12.51
CA SER A 57 2.99 15.70 -11.99
C SER A 57 3.60 15.46 -10.59
N THR A 58 2.89 14.71 -9.75
CA THR A 58 3.37 14.37 -8.40
C THR A 58 4.60 13.47 -8.45
N LEU A 59 4.59 12.43 -9.28
CA LEU A 59 5.73 11.52 -9.43
C LEU A 59 6.96 12.24 -9.99
N LYS A 60 6.78 13.09 -10.99
CA LYS A 60 7.89 13.93 -11.53
C LYS A 60 8.48 14.87 -10.46
N ARG A 61 7.66 15.40 -9.57
CA ARG A 61 8.16 16.19 -8.42
C ARG A 61 8.99 15.34 -7.46
N TYR A 62 8.59 14.07 -7.23
CA TYR A 62 9.38 13.15 -6.43
C TYR A 62 10.70 12.80 -7.10
N GLN A 63 10.71 12.54 -8.42
CA GLN A 63 11.94 12.29 -9.19
C GLN A 63 12.91 13.48 -9.11
N LYS A 64 12.42 14.72 -9.23
CA LYS A 64 13.25 15.93 -9.05
C LYS A 64 13.88 15.98 -7.66
N LYS A 65 13.13 15.63 -6.61
CA LYS A 65 13.68 15.54 -5.25
C LYS A 65 14.73 14.43 -5.15
N PHE A 66 14.48 13.27 -5.75
CA PHE A 66 15.42 12.15 -5.73
C PHE A 66 16.75 12.51 -6.39
N THR A 67 16.70 13.21 -7.54
CA THR A 67 17.90 13.73 -8.20
C THR A 67 18.64 14.73 -7.30
N LYS A 68 17.94 15.68 -6.69
CA LYS A 68 18.51 16.65 -5.76
C LYS A 68 19.18 16.01 -4.55
N ASP A 69 18.53 15.00 -3.97
CA ASP A 69 18.98 14.31 -2.75
C ASP A 69 19.99 13.20 -3.06
N LYS A 70 20.33 13.00 -4.34
CA LYS A 70 21.26 11.96 -4.82
C LYS A 70 20.84 10.56 -4.38
N ILE A 71 19.58 10.21 -4.69
CA ILE A 71 19.05 8.86 -4.49
C ILE A 71 19.64 7.93 -5.54
N ASP A 72 20.29 6.87 -5.12
CA ASP A 72 20.96 5.92 -6.01
C ASP A 72 19.97 5.01 -6.76
N GLN A 73 18.91 4.57 -6.05
CA GLN A 73 17.87 3.69 -6.61
C GLN A 73 16.51 3.97 -5.96
N TYR A 74 15.44 3.80 -6.71
CA TYR A 74 14.09 3.84 -6.17
C TYR A 74 13.16 2.89 -6.93
N GLU A 75 12.11 2.44 -6.24
CA GLU A 75 11.01 1.68 -6.82
C GLU A 75 9.68 2.39 -6.62
N ILE A 76 8.78 2.24 -7.61
CA ILE A 76 7.41 2.71 -7.55
C ILE A 76 6.48 1.51 -7.51
N ILE A 77 5.75 1.39 -6.41
CA ILE A 77 4.74 0.36 -6.20
C ILE A 77 3.36 1.02 -6.20
N ALA A 78 2.40 0.37 -6.84
CA ALA A 78 1.00 0.80 -6.80
C ALA A 78 0.14 -0.31 -6.20
N THR A 79 -0.82 0.08 -5.39
CA THR A 79 -1.69 -0.81 -4.63
C THR A 79 -3.16 -0.69 -5.03
N SER A 80 -4.08 -0.78 -4.11
CA SER A 80 -5.51 -0.95 -4.31
C SER A 80 -6.15 -0.01 -5.35
N ALA A 81 -5.80 1.27 -5.43
CA ALA A 81 -6.43 2.19 -6.38
C ALA A 81 -6.09 1.82 -7.83
N LEU A 82 -4.80 1.73 -8.20
CA LEU A 82 -4.40 1.34 -9.55
C LEU A 82 -4.78 -0.11 -9.86
N ARG A 83 -4.73 -1.00 -8.87
CA ARG A 83 -5.11 -2.42 -9.03
C ARG A 83 -6.59 -2.61 -9.37
N ASN A 84 -7.46 -1.77 -8.83
CA ASN A 84 -8.92 -1.94 -8.92
C ASN A 84 -9.61 -1.01 -9.92
N THR A 85 -8.90 -0.13 -10.59
CA THR A 85 -9.48 0.69 -11.66
C THR A 85 -9.66 -0.12 -12.94
N THR A 86 -10.75 0.12 -13.68
CA THR A 86 -11.05 -0.61 -14.93
C THR A 86 -10.03 -0.31 -16.03
N ASN A 87 -9.39 0.86 -16.00
CA ASN A 87 -8.33 1.26 -16.94
C ASN A 87 -6.92 1.10 -16.37
N SER A 88 -6.68 0.08 -15.55
CA SER A 88 -5.42 -0.13 -14.83
C SER A 88 -4.18 -0.15 -15.75
N GLU A 89 -4.21 -0.98 -16.81
CA GLU A 89 -3.08 -1.12 -17.73
C GLU A 89 -2.82 0.14 -18.57
N GLU A 90 -3.90 0.79 -19.04
CA GLU A 90 -3.80 2.06 -19.76
C GLU A 90 -3.22 3.15 -18.86
N ALA A 91 -3.70 3.24 -17.63
CA ALA A 91 -3.23 4.19 -16.63
C ALA A 91 -1.76 3.95 -16.30
N ARG A 92 -1.34 2.70 -16.07
CA ARG A 92 0.04 2.31 -15.82
C ARG A 92 0.94 2.72 -16.97
N THR A 93 0.60 2.28 -18.20
CA THR A 93 1.39 2.58 -19.41
C THR A 93 1.51 4.09 -19.64
N TYR A 94 0.41 4.83 -19.49
CA TYR A 94 0.42 6.29 -19.62
C TYR A 94 1.38 6.95 -18.62
N ILE A 95 1.34 6.53 -17.36
CA ILE A 95 2.18 7.10 -16.31
C ILE A 95 3.65 6.75 -16.55
N GLU A 96 3.97 5.46 -16.79
CA GLU A 96 5.32 4.97 -17.05
C GLU A 96 5.99 5.72 -18.21
N ASN A 97 5.27 5.90 -19.33
CA ASN A 97 5.77 6.66 -20.49
C ASN A 97 6.04 8.14 -20.16
N LYS A 98 5.33 8.73 -19.20
CA LYS A 98 5.50 10.14 -18.82
C LYS A 98 6.61 10.36 -17.80
N ILE A 99 6.85 9.40 -16.94
CA ILE A 99 7.88 9.49 -15.88
C ILE A 99 9.17 8.73 -16.25
N GLU A 100 9.16 7.95 -17.35
CA GLU A 100 10.28 7.12 -17.82
C GLU A 100 10.79 6.16 -16.74
N HIS A 101 9.86 5.55 -16.01
CA HIS A 101 10.17 4.63 -14.93
C HIS A 101 9.04 3.60 -14.77
N PRO A 102 9.37 2.32 -14.55
CA PRO A 102 8.36 1.27 -14.37
C PRO A 102 7.58 1.45 -13.06
N ILE A 103 6.31 1.00 -13.08
CA ILE A 103 5.43 0.92 -11.92
C ILE A 103 5.01 -0.54 -11.73
N ARG A 104 5.29 -1.09 -10.55
CA ARG A 104 4.86 -2.43 -10.19
C ARG A 104 3.53 -2.36 -9.44
N ILE A 105 2.45 -2.86 -10.07
CA ILE A 105 1.17 -3.03 -9.38
C ILE A 105 1.20 -4.35 -8.63
N ILE A 106 1.14 -4.32 -7.31
CA ILE A 106 1.21 -5.51 -6.47
C ILE A 106 -0.18 -6.02 -6.10
N SER A 107 -0.29 -7.33 -5.93
CA SER A 107 -1.51 -7.98 -5.42
C SER A 107 -1.73 -7.66 -3.93
N GLY A 108 -2.96 -7.83 -3.44
CA GLY A 108 -3.23 -7.67 -2.01
C GLY A 108 -2.51 -8.71 -1.15
N LEU A 109 -2.25 -9.91 -1.68
CA LEU A 109 -1.47 -10.92 -0.96
C LEU A 109 0.01 -10.55 -0.87
N GLU A 110 0.60 -9.99 -1.93
CA GLU A 110 1.96 -9.44 -1.87
C GLU A 110 2.04 -8.29 -0.86
N GLU A 111 1.04 -7.41 -0.84
CA GLU A 111 0.94 -6.31 0.12
C GLU A 111 0.88 -6.83 1.56
N ALA A 112 0.05 -7.86 1.84
CA ALA A 112 0.00 -8.55 3.13
C ALA A 112 1.33 -9.24 3.49
N GLN A 113 2.00 -9.85 2.52
CA GLN A 113 3.28 -10.52 2.72
C GLN A 113 4.39 -9.54 3.12
N LEU A 114 4.34 -8.29 2.61
CA LEU A 114 5.31 -7.26 2.99
C LEU A 114 5.29 -6.92 4.48
N ILE A 115 4.15 -7.10 5.16
CA ILE A 115 4.04 -6.94 6.61
C ILE A 115 4.98 -7.90 7.34
N GLY A 116 5.09 -9.13 6.83
CA GLY A 116 5.96 -10.17 7.40
C GLY A 116 7.45 -9.85 7.37
N PHE A 117 7.91 -8.92 6.54
CA PHE A 117 9.31 -8.45 6.57
C PHE A 117 9.63 -7.53 7.73
N HIS A 118 8.61 -7.04 8.45
CA HIS A 118 8.86 -6.24 9.64
C HIS A 118 9.48 -7.12 10.76
N PRO A 119 10.61 -6.73 11.38
CA PRO A 119 11.32 -7.60 12.32
C PRO A 119 10.50 -8.09 13.50
N LYS A 120 9.50 -7.33 13.94
CA LYS A 120 8.60 -7.73 15.03
C LYS A 120 7.57 -8.78 14.56
N ALA A 121 7.15 -8.73 13.29
CA ALA A 121 6.13 -9.64 12.77
C ALA A 121 6.60 -11.09 12.66
N GLN A 122 7.91 -11.35 12.68
CA GLN A 122 8.48 -12.69 12.57
C GLN A 122 8.90 -13.31 13.92
N LYS A 123 8.71 -12.61 15.03
CA LYS A 123 9.25 -13.03 16.33
C LYS A 123 8.17 -13.40 17.35
N GLU A 124 6.96 -12.99 17.14
CA GLU A 124 5.92 -13.07 18.16
C GLU A 124 4.72 -13.86 17.64
N ASN A 125 4.54 -15.07 18.20
CA ASN A 125 3.39 -15.92 17.90
C ASN A 125 2.08 -15.30 18.43
N ASN A 126 0.97 -15.76 17.89
CA ASN A 126 -0.39 -15.44 18.35
C ASN A 126 -0.73 -13.94 18.24
N LYS A 127 -0.05 -13.23 17.33
CA LYS A 127 -0.35 -11.82 17.02
C LYS A 127 -0.81 -11.64 15.59
N ALA A 128 -1.83 -10.82 15.42
CA ALA A 128 -2.31 -10.38 14.10
C ALA A 128 -1.82 -8.96 13.81
N TYR A 129 -1.14 -8.79 12.71
CA TYR A 129 -0.74 -7.48 12.16
C TYR A 129 -1.75 -7.08 11.10
N VAL A 130 -2.43 -5.97 11.30
CA VAL A 130 -3.54 -5.50 10.46
C VAL A 130 -3.21 -4.13 9.89
N ASP A 131 -3.02 -4.03 8.58
CA ASP A 131 -2.89 -2.76 7.88
C ASP A 131 -4.23 -2.36 7.25
N VAL A 132 -4.86 -1.33 7.79
CA VAL A 132 -6.11 -0.80 7.23
C VAL A 132 -5.78 0.33 6.27
N GLY A 133 -5.72 0.00 4.99
CA GLY A 133 -5.54 0.95 3.90
C GLY A 133 -6.80 1.73 3.54
N GLY A 134 -6.71 2.55 2.50
CA GLY A 134 -7.89 3.25 1.98
C GLY A 134 -8.84 2.36 1.18
N GLY A 135 -8.31 1.38 0.46
CA GLY A 135 -9.09 0.51 -0.43
C GLY A 135 -9.11 -0.96 -0.05
N SER A 136 -8.22 -1.40 0.80
CA SER A 136 -8.12 -2.78 1.27
C SER A 136 -7.62 -2.83 2.71
N THR A 137 -7.72 -4.00 3.32
CA THR A 137 -7.14 -4.34 4.61
C THR A 137 -6.34 -5.62 4.45
N GLU A 138 -5.08 -5.56 4.80
CA GLU A 138 -4.13 -6.65 4.78
C GLU A 138 -3.91 -7.19 6.19
N ILE A 139 -3.93 -8.51 6.33
CA ILE A 139 -3.72 -9.18 7.62
C ILE A 139 -2.60 -10.20 7.48
N TYR A 140 -1.67 -10.14 8.42
CA TYR A 140 -0.57 -11.09 8.59
C TYR A 140 -0.60 -11.67 10.00
N ILE A 141 -0.64 -12.99 10.10
CA ILE A 141 -0.60 -13.72 11.37
C ILE A 141 0.60 -14.68 11.32
N TYR A 142 1.46 -14.61 12.33
CA TYR A 142 2.60 -15.51 12.46
C TYR A 142 2.35 -16.54 13.54
N ASN A 143 2.46 -17.82 13.14
CA ASN A 143 2.41 -18.99 14.02
C ASN A 143 3.56 -19.92 13.65
N ASN A 144 4.71 -19.74 14.30
CA ASN A 144 5.95 -20.45 13.99
C ASN A 144 5.75 -21.96 13.77
N PRO A 145 6.22 -22.56 12.65
CA PRO A 145 6.97 -21.91 11.55
C PRO A 145 6.09 -21.33 10.43
N LYS A 146 4.79 -21.38 10.56
CA LYS A 146 3.82 -20.99 9.52
C LYS A 146 3.38 -19.53 9.70
N HIS A 147 2.94 -18.94 8.62
CA HIS A 147 2.22 -17.67 8.64
C HIS A 147 0.96 -17.79 7.79
N SER A 148 -0.04 -17.00 8.14
CA SER A 148 -1.29 -16.87 7.40
C SER A 148 -1.45 -15.42 6.97
N ILE A 149 -1.71 -15.21 5.69
CA ILE A 149 -1.87 -13.88 5.10
C ILE A 149 -3.18 -13.80 4.34
N GLN A 150 -3.82 -12.64 4.40
CA GLN A 150 -5.02 -12.38 3.58
C GLN A 150 -5.16 -10.89 3.32
N SER A 151 -5.77 -10.56 2.16
CA SER A 151 -6.19 -9.21 1.81
C SER A 151 -7.69 -9.20 1.55
N PHE A 152 -8.35 -8.19 2.09
CA PHE A 152 -9.79 -7.98 1.95
C PHE A 152 -10.03 -6.63 1.28
N GLN A 153 -11.02 -6.57 0.37
CA GLN A 153 -11.41 -5.31 -0.26
C GLN A 153 -12.26 -4.44 0.69
N LEU A 154 -11.75 -4.29 1.90
CA LEU A 154 -12.30 -3.49 2.99
C LEU A 154 -11.26 -2.43 3.35
N GLY A 155 -11.59 -1.16 3.17
CA GLY A 155 -10.67 -0.06 3.46
C GLY A 155 -11.42 1.22 3.78
N GLY A 156 -10.78 2.13 4.50
CA GLY A 156 -11.43 3.33 5.04
C GLY A 156 -12.16 4.17 3.98
N VAL A 157 -11.59 4.34 2.79
CA VAL A 157 -12.22 5.09 1.70
C VAL A 157 -13.42 4.32 1.11
N ARG A 158 -13.30 2.98 0.96
CA ARG A 158 -14.44 2.16 0.48
C ARG A 158 -15.62 2.23 1.46
N ILE A 159 -15.36 2.10 2.74
CA ILE A 159 -16.39 2.14 3.79
C ILE A 159 -17.06 3.53 3.83
N MET A 160 -16.26 4.59 3.81
CA MET A 160 -16.76 5.96 3.78
C MET A 160 -17.67 6.24 2.58
N LEU A 161 -17.35 5.67 1.41
CA LEU A 161 -18.13 5.79 0.17
C LEU A 161 -19.23 4.74 0.03
N LYS A 162 -19.44 3.88 1.03
CA LYS A 162 -20.40 2.76 1.00
C LYS A 162 -20.18 1.83 -0.20
N LYS A 163 -18.92 1.59 -0.56
CA LYS A 163 -18.48 0.70 -1.65
C LYS A 163 -17.84 -0.60 -1.14
N ASP A 164 -17.88 -0.83 0.16
CA ASP A 164 -17.61 -2.13 0.77
C ASP A 164 -18.73 -3.12 0.49
N LYS A 165 -18.36 -4.36 0.21
CA LYS A 165 -19.33 -5.41 -0.16
C LYS A 165 -19.53 -6.37 1.01
N ARG A 166 -20.78 -6.71 1.33
CA ARG A 166 -21.12 -7.67 2.37
C ARG A 166 -20.32 -8.97 2.28
N LYS A 167 -20.14 -9.50 1.07
CA LYS A 167 -19.35 -10.70 0.83
C LYS A 167 -17.90 -10.62 1.32
N GLU A 168 -17.30 -9.44 1.36
CA GLU A 168 -15.92 -9.27 1.87
C GLU A 168 -15.88 -9.31 3.40
N TRP A 169 -16.91 -8.80 4.05
CA TRP A 169 -17.09 -8.92 5.50
C TRP A 169 -17.33 -10.37 5.91
N ASP A 170 -18.18 -11.09 5.16
CA ASP A 170 -18.46 -12.52 5.41
C ASP A 170 -17.17 -13.35 5.17
N ARG A 171 -16.36 -12.98 4.17
CA ARG A 171 -15.06 -13.62 3.90
C ARG A 171 -14.05 -13.36 5.03
N LEU A 172 -14.01 -12.15 5.55
CA LEU A 172 -13.18 -11.77 6.70
C LEU A 172 -13.59 -12.56 7.95
N ASP A 173 -14.87 -12.57 8.29
CA ASP A 173 -15.41 -13.29 9.44
C ASP A 173 -15.08 -14.78 9.36
N LYS A 174 -15.35 -15.42 8.21
CA LYS A 174 -15.03 -16.82 7.97
C LYS A 174 -13.54 -17.13 8.12
N TRP A 175 -12.68 -16.21 7.66
CA TRP A 175 -11.23 -16.39 7.73
C TRP A 175 -10.73 -16.23 9.16
N LEU A 176 -11.22 -15.23 9.90
CA LEU A 176 -10.83 -14.98 11.29
C LEU A 176 -11.22 -16.13 12.24
N LYS A 177 -12.35 -16.79 11.98
CA LYS A 177 -12.80 -17.96 12.76
C LYS A 177 -11.85 -19.17 12.71
N GLN A 178 -10.85 -19.16 11.84
CA GLN A 178 -9.82 -20.20 11.79
C GLN A 178 -8.73 -20.01 12.86
N PHE A 179 -8.73 -18.88 13.56
CA PHE A 179 -7.70 -18.51 14.53
C PHE A 179 -8.35 -18.29 15.90
N ASN A 180 -8.11 -19.22 16.83
CA ASN A 180 -8.67 -19.16 18.19
C ASN A 180 -7.64 -18.74 19.24
N ASP A 181 -6.40 -18.54 18.83
CA ASP A 181 -5.23 -18.33 19.70
C ASP A 181 -4.60 -16.93 19.56
N ILE A 182 -5.23 -16.03 18.82
CA ILE A 182 -4.76 -14.66 18.69
C ILE A 182 -4.99 -13.90 19.99
N THR A 183 -3.91 -13.44 20.60
CA THR A 183 -3.92 -12.72 21.88
C THR A 183 -3.78 -11.21 21.73
N GLU A 184 -3.25 -10.76 20.57
CA GLU A 184 -2.99 -9.34 20.34
C GLU A 184 -3.20 -8.97 18.87
N ILE A 185 -3.78 -7.79 18.64
CA ILE A 185 -3.91 -7.19 17.30
C ILE A 185 -3.05 -5.94 17.26
N ILE A 186 -2.13 -5.89 16.30
CA ILE A 186 -1.24 -4.76 16.06
C ILE A 186 -1.71 -4.03 14.81
N GLY A 187 -2.28 -2.87 15.01
CA GLY A 187 -2.74 -2.02 13.92
C GLY A 187 -1.60 -1.27 13.22
N LEU A 188 -1.60 -1.31 11.89
CA LEU A 188 -0.65 -0.62 11.02
C LEU A 188 -1.37 0.44 10.18
N GLY A 189 -0.56 1.31 9.58
CA GLY A 189 -1.08 2.30 8.63
C GLY A 189 -1.64 3.57 9.25
N GLY A 190 -2.04 4.49 8.38
CA GLY A 190 -2.48 5.83 8.77
C GLY A 190 -3.90 5.88 9.30
N ASN A 191 -4.77 4.97 8.87
CA ASN A 191 -6.17 4.98 9.29
C ASN A 191 -6.32 4.53 10.75
N ILE A 192 -5.53 3.55 11.20
CA ILE A 192 -5.56 3.09 12.61
C ILE A 192 -4.93 4.13 13.56
N ARG A 193 -3.95 4.90 13.09
CA ARG A 193 -3.34 5.96 13.91
C ARG A 193 -4.26 7.16 14.17
N ALA A 194 -5.38 7.23 13.47
CA ALA A 194 -6.37 8.29 13.62
C ALA A 194 -7.41 8.00 14.73
N PHE A 195 -7.36 6.81 15.31
CA PHE A 195 -8.12 6.38 16.49
C PHE A 195 -7.19 6.36 17.71
#